data_105f6f33ee14d4e02eaf59d2e04282ca
#
_entry.id   105f6f33ee14d4e02eaf59d2e04282ca
#
_cell.length_a   1.000
_cell.length_b   1.000
_cell.length_c   1.000
_cell.angle_alpha   90.00
_cell.angle_beta   90.00
_cell.angle_gamma   90.00
#
_symmetry.space_group_name_H-M   'P 1'
#
loop_
_entity.id
_entity.type
_entity.pdbx_description
1 polymer ?
#
loop_
_entity_poly.entity_id
_entity_poly.type
_entity_poly.pdbx_seq_one_letter_code
_entity_poly.pdbx_strand_id
1 'polypeptide(L)'
;MKKVIAIIGSGMMGSALAFPAAENGHEVRLVGTHLDRDIIDECRRSNKHPKFDRAFPVGVKYYQIEEYREAVAGADFVIGGVSSFGVD
;
A
#
# COMPACT_ATOMS: atom_id res chain seq x y z
N MET A 1 -5.87 3.01 -19.01
CA MET A 1 -7.09 2.60 -18.29
C MET A 1 -6.79 2.45 -16.81
N LYS A 2 -7.63 3.00 -15.96
CA LYS A 2 -7.44 2.96 -14.51
C LYS A 2 -7.69 1.56 -13.97
N LYS A 3 -6.78 1.08 -13.14
CA LYS A 3 -6.91 -0.20 -12.44
C LYS A 3 -6.86 0.02 -10.94
N VAL A 4 -7.36 -0.95 -10.19
CA VAL A 4 -7.28 -0.95 -8.74
C VAL A 4 -6.24 -1.99 -8.34
N ILE A 5 -5.20 -1.55 -7.65
CA ILE A 5 -4.08 -2.40 -7.27
C ILE A 5 -3.97 -2.40 -5.76
N ALA A 6 -4.11 -3.58 -5.16
CA ALA A 6 -3.94 -3.74 -3.71
C ALA A 6 -2.53 -4.27 -3.46
N ILE A 7 -1.79 -3.59 -2.60
CA ILE A 7 -0.44 -4.00 -2.21
C ILE A 7 -0.48 -4.38 -0.74
N ILE A 8 -0.16 -5.64 -0.45
CA ILE A 8 -0.16 -6.15 0.92
C ILE A 8 1.24 -6.04 1.49
N GLY A 9 1.38 -5.31 2.56
CA GLY A 9 2.67 -5.06 3.19
C GLY A 9 3.18 -3.67 2.86
N SER A 10 3.29 -2.83 3.89
CA SER A 10 3.72 -1.44 3.72
C SER A 10 5.20 -1.24 4.06
N GLY A 11 6.00 -2.30 3.94
CA GLY A 11 7.45 -2.16 4.05
C GLY A 11 8.01 -1.38 2.88
N MET A 12 9.33 -1.21 2.87
CA MET A 12 9.99 -0.37 1.86
C MET A 12 9.65 -0.80 0.43
N MET A 13 9.67 -2.10 0.16
CA MET A 13 9.43 -2.59 -1.20
C MET A 13 7.97 -2.37 -1.62
N GLY A 14 7.03 -2.72 -0.74
CA GLY A 14 5.61 -2.52 -1.06
C GLY A 14 5.27 -1.06 -1.25
N SER A 15 5.79 -0.20 -0.38
CA SER A 15 5.55 1.24 -0.49
C SER A 15 6.19 1.82 -1.74
N ALA A 16 7.37 1.34 -2.12
CA ALA A 16 8.03 1.81 -3.33
C ALA A 16 7.21 1.49 -4.58
N LEU A 17 6.54 0.35 -4.62
CA LEU A 17 5.69 -0.02 -5.75
C LEU A 17 4.46 0.88 -5.89
N ALA A 18 4.03 1.50 -4.80
CA ALA A 18 2.86 2.38 -4.84
C ALA A 18 3.11 3.64 -5.67
N PHE A 19 4.35 4.12 -5.70
CA PHE A 19 4.67 5.35 -6.44
C PHE A 19 4.41 5.21 -7.93
N PRO A 20 5.04 4.26 -8.65
CA PRO A 20 4.81 4.17 -10.10
C PRO A 20 3.36 3.78 -10.43
N ALA A 21 2.73 2.94 -9.63
CA ALA A 21 1.35 2.56 -9.90
C ALA A 21 0.41 3.75 -9.81
N ALA A 22 0.53 4.56 -8.76
CA ALA A 22 -0.32 5.73 -8.59
C ALA A 22 0.03 6.82 -9.62
N GLU A 23 1.30 6.96 -9.95
CA GLU A 23 1.75 7.95 -10.94
C GLU A 23 1.21 7.63 -12.32
N ASN A 24 0.91 6.38 -12.60
CA ASN A 24 0.28 5.97 -13.84
C ASN A 24 -1.24 6.07 -13.83
N GLY A 25 -1.80 6.67 -12.80
CA GLY A 25 -3.24 6.93 -12.72
C GLY A 25 -4.06 5.81 -12.13
N HIS A 26 -3.44 4.78 -11.57
CA HIS A 26 -4.16 3.69 -10.95
C HIS A 26 -4.51 4.02 -9.50
N GLU A 27 -5.58 3.42 -9.01
CA GLU A 27 -5.88 3.49 -7.58
C GLU A 27 -5.05 2.43 -6.87
N VAL A 28 -4.28 2.85 -5.86
CA VAL A 28 -3.44 1.94 -5.09
C VAL A 28 -4.01 1.84 -3.68
N ARG A 29 -4.20 0.61 -3.22
CA ARG A 29 -4.66 0.34 -1.86
C ARG A 29 -3.53 -0.36 -1.12
N LEU A 30 -2.84 0.40 -0.29
CA LEU A 30 -1.67 -0.09 0.44
C LEU A 30 -2.13 -0.64 1.78
N VAL A 31 -1.95 -1.92 1.99
CA VAL A 31 -2.39 -2.60 3.22
C VAL A 31 -1.18 -2.93 4.08
N GLY A 32 -1.16 -2.42 5.29
CA GLY A 32 -0.11 -2.75 6.25
C GLY A 32 -0.40 -4.09 6.92
N THR A 33 0.66 -4.80 7.30
CA THR A 33 0.51 -5.99 8.14
C THR A 33 0.36 -5.56 9.59
N HIS A 34 0.18 -6.54 10.49
CA HIS A 34 0.10 -6.23 11.93
C HIS A 34 1.39 -5.61 12.46
N LEU A 35 2.49 -5.74 11.74
CA LEU A 35 3.77 -5.13 12.12
C LEU A 35 3.90 -3.70 11.60
N ASP A 36 2.98 -3.26 10.75
CA ASP A 36 3.07 -1.98 10.04
C ASP A 36 2.06 -0.95 10.53
N ARG A 37 1.45 -1.16 11.71
CA ARG A 37 0.39 -0.26 12.17
C ARG A 37 0.82 1.19 12.27
N ASP A 38 2.00 1.42 12.81
CA ASP A 38 2.52 2.78 12.96
C ASP A 38 2.79 3.41 11.59
N ILE A 39 3.26 2.60 10.64
CA ILE A 39 3.53 3.07 9.29
C ILE A 39 2.23 3.50 8.62
N ILE A 40 1.18 2.69 8.73
CA ILE A 40 -0.11 3.03 8.13
C ILE A 40 -0.73 4.25 8.81
N ASP A 41 -0.63 4.36 10.14
CA ASP A 41 -1.14 5.52 10.84
C ASP A 41 -0.43 6.79 10.38
N GLU A 42 0.89 6.73 10.20
CA GLU A 42 1.65 7.86 9.70
C GLU A 42 1.26 8.20 8.27
N CYS A 43 1.07 7.20 7.42
CA CYS A 43 0.63 7.43 6.05
C CYS A 43 -0.76 8.09 6.01
N ARG A 44 -1.66 7.67 6.87
CA ARG A 44 -3.00 8.28 6.93
C ARG A 44 -2.95 9.72 7.39
N ARG A 45 -2.02 10.04 8.29
CA ARG A 45 -1.89 11.37 8.86
C ARG A 45 -1.17 12.33 7.93
N SER A 46 -0.09 11.90 7.32
CA SER A 46 0.77 12.80 6.54
C SER A 46 0.89 12.43 5.07
N ASN A 47 0.25 11.34 4.65
CA ASN A 47 0.31 10.85 3.27
C ASN A 47 1.74 10.51 2.85
N LYS A 48 2.55 10.06 3.79
CA LYS A 48 3.97 9.83 3.57
C LYS A 48 4.44 8.65 4.42
N HIS A 49 5.20 7.74 3.78
CA HIS A 49 5.87 6.68 4.51
C HIS A 49 7.00 7.29 5.33
N PRO A 50 7.18 6.87 6.61
CA PRO A 50 8.20 7.48 7.48
C PRO A 50 9.62 7.41 6.94
N LYS A 51 9.91 6.43 6.09
CA LYS A 51 11.27 6.22 5.58
C LYS A 51 11.49 6.80 4.20
N PHE A 52 10.50 7.44 3.60
CA PHE A 52 10.62 8.05 2.29
C PHE A 52 10.63 9.57 2.43
N ASP A 53 11.36 10.23 1.54
CA ASP A 53 11.50 11.68 1.57
C ASP A 53 10.36 12.41 0.90
N ARG A 54 9.47 11.71 0.20
CA ARG A 54 8.37 12.35 -0.51
C ARG A 54 7.05 11.70 -0.16
N ALA A 55 5.98 12.50 -0.27
CA ALA A 55 4.64 12.00 -0.03
C ALA A 55 4.19 11.07 -1.17
N PHE A 56 3.25 10.18 -0.85
CA PHE A 56 2.66 9.34 -1.86
C PHE A 56 1.84 10.17 -2.85
N PRO A 57 1.78 9.73 -4.13
CA PRO A 57 0.94 10.41 -5.11
C PRO A 57 -0.54 10.32 -4.74
N VAL A 58 -1.33 11.19 -5.36
CA VAL A 58 -2.79 11.10 -5.25
C VAL A 58 -3.25 9.76 -5.80
N GLY A 59 -4.21 9.15 -5.12
CA GLY A 59 -4.72 7.85 -5.53
C GLY A 59 -4.27 6.69 -4.66
N VAL A 60 -3.38 6.93 -3.71
CA VAL A 60 -2.97 5.91 -2.76
C VAL A 60 -3.86 5.98 -1.52
N LYS A 61 -4.45 4.87 -1.16
CA LYS A 61 -5.26 4.73 0.05
C LYS A 61 -4.56 3.75 0.99
N TYR A 62 -4.77 3.94 2.28
CA TYR A 62 -4.04 3.20 3.30
C TYR A 62 -4.99 2.39 4.16
N TYR A 63 -4.64 1.12 4.41
CA TYR A 63 -5.48 0.18 5.15
C TYR A 63 -4.66 -0.56 6.19
N GLN A 64 -5.26 -0.79 7.35
CA GLN A 64 -4.69 -1.69 8.34
C GLN A 64 -5.01 -3.13 7.97
N ILE A 65 -4.33 -4.09 8.60
CA ILE A 65 -4.49 -5.50 8.22
C ILE A 65 -5.91 -6.01 8.38
N GLU A 66 -6.62 -5.56 9.40
CA GLU A 66 -8.01 -6.00 9.60
C GLU A 66 -8.96 -5.46 8.53
N GLU A 67 -8.50 -4.50 7.74
CA GLU A 67 -9.27 -3.92 6.64
C GLU A 67 -8.91 -4.53 5.28
N TYR A 68 -8.06 -5.57 5.27
CA TYR A 68 -7.54 -6.05 3.99
C TYR A 68 -8.63 -6.56 3.05
N ARG A 69 -9.72 -7.09 3.60
CA ARG A 69 -10.83 -7.56 2.75
C ARG A 69 -11.44 -6.42 1.95
N GLU A 70 -11.57 -5.25 2.56
CA GLU A 70 -12.06 -4.07 1.87
C GLU A 70 -11.06 -3.62 0.81
N ALA A 71 -9.78 -3.69 1.13
CA ALA A 71 -8.73 -3.24 0.22
C ALA A 71 -8.64 -4.12 -1.02
N VAL A 72 -8.83 -5.44 -0.87
CA VAL A 72 -8.73 -6.35 -2.02
C VAL A 72 -10.06 -6.52 -2.76
N ALA A 73 -11.17 -6.12 -2.16
CA ALA A 73 -12.46 -6.26 -2.80
C ALA A 73 -12.51 -5.40 -4.07
N GLY A 74 -12.78 -6.03 -5.20
CA GLY A 74 -12.81 -5.31 -6.47
C GLY A 74 -11.45 -4.91 -7.03
N ALA A 75 -10.36 -5.31 -6.39
CA ALA A 75 -9.03 -5.00 -6.91
C ALA A 75 -8.76 -5.82 -8.16
N ASP A 76 -8.17 -5.17 -9.16
CA ASP A 76 -7.78 -5.86 -10.40
C ASP A 76 -6.51 -6.69 -10.18
N PHE A 77 -5.63 -6.23 -9.32
CA PHE A 77 -4.38 -6.92 -8.98
C PHE A 77 -4.13 -6.86 -7.49
N VAL A 78 -3.58 -7.94 -6.95
CA VAL A 78 -3.15 -7.99 -5.55
C VAL A 78 -1.68 -8.38 -5.54
N ILE A 79 -0.84 -7.53 -4.98
CA ILE A 79 0.61 -7.73 -4.96
C ILE A 79 1.06 -7.89 -3.52
N GLY A 80 1.85 -8.93 -3.26
CA GLY A 80 2.46 -9.10 -1.95
C GLY A 80 3.77 -8.33 -1.87
N GLY A 81 3.81 -7.33 -1.01
CA GLY A 81 5.01 -6.53 -0.80
C GLY A 81 5.80 -6.95 0.44
N VAL A 82 5.59 -8.18 0.90
CA VAL A 82 6.26 -8.69 2.10
C VAL A 82 7.54 -9.44 1.72
N SER A 83 8.40 -9.67 2.70
CA SER A 83 9.62 -10.42 2.46
C SER A 83 9.28 -11.87 2.12
N SER A 84 10.21 -12.53 1.42
CA SER A 84 9.95 -13.86 0.87
C SER A 84 9.58 -14.90 1.91
N PHE A 85 10.15 -14.85 3.10
CA PHE A 85 9.81 -15.84 4.11
C PHE A 85 8.42 -15.61 4.72
N GLY A 86 7.80 -14.50 4.44
CA GLY A 86 6.44 -14.22 4.89
C GLY A 86 5.38 -14.53 3.85
N VAL A 87 5.75 -15.12 2.73
CA VAL A 87 4.88 -15.31 1.57
C VAL A 87 4.42 -16.75 1.39
N ASP A 88 4.74 -17.61 2.19
CA ASP A 88 4.42 -19.04 2.01
C ASP A 88 2.94 -19.32 1.78
#